data_82a6f6c0d7057df269375a5c7551a48a
#
_entry.id   82a6f6c0d7057df269375a5c7551a48a
#
_cell.length_a   1.000
_cell.length_b   1.000
_cell.length_c   1.000
_cell.angle_alpha   90.00
_cell.angle_beta   90.00
_cell.angle_gamma   90.00
#
_symmetry.space_group_name_H-M   'P 1'
#
loop_
_entity.id
_entity.type
_entity.pdbx_description
1 polymer ?
#
loop_
_entity_poly.entity_id
_entity_poly.type
_entity_poly.pdbx_seq_one_letter_code
_entity_poly.pdbx_strand_id
1 'polypeptide(L)'
;MSSMKTQVLYKSRTGNTEMLAKTIFEAIPGNSKDIALLDGQTNYDMADLYFIGFWTDRGTASVEVLDYLGSLEGKKIALFGTCGMGNSPEYYKKLEDNIKVFIEDDNEYLGAYICQGKMPISVRQKYMGMKNAMIQNFDLAMLHPDKEDLQNARVFVKEVFEKIKREA
;
A
#
# COMPACT_ATOMS: atom_id res chain seq x y z
N MET A 1 19.00 3.20 23.60
CA MET A 1 18.67 2.85 22.21
C MET A 1 17.60 3.80 21.68
N SER A 2 17.88 4.47 20.60
CA SER A 2 16.85 5.23 19.95
C SER A 2 15.85 4.24 19.32
N SER A 3 14.57 4.42 19.61
CA SER A 3 13.54 3.65 18.96
C SER A 3 13.50 4.02 17.47
N MET A 4 13.29 3.02 16.62
CA MET A 4 13.14 3.21 15.19
C MET A 4 11.90 4.04 14.91
N LYS A 5 12.05 5.11 14.13
CA LYS A 5 10.91 5.94 13.74
C LYS A 5 10.26 5.38 12.49
N THR A 6 8.94 5.26 12.52
CA THR A 6 8.13 4.72 11.41
C THR A 6 7.20 5.79 10.87
N GLN A 7 7.12 5.89 9.56
CA GLN A 7 6.21 6.80 8.86
C GLN A 7 5.28 6.01 7.95
N VAL A 8 3.98 6.23 8.08
CA VAL A 8 2.99 5.72 7.13
C VAL A 8 2.60 6.88 6.21
N LEU A 9 2.82 6.71 4.91
CA LEU A 9 2.44 7.69 3.89
C LEU A 9 1.54 7.00 2.86
N TYR A 10 0.47 7.66 2.46
CA TYR A 10 -0.47 7.04 1.54
C TYR A 10 -1.11 8.06 0.61
N LYS A 11 -1.49 7.56 -0.56
CA LYS A 11 -2.33 8.27 -1.53
C LYS A 11 -3.62 7.46 -1.67
N SER A 12 -4.77 8.11 -1.52
CA SER A 12 -6.07 7.44 -1.59
C SER A 12 -7.00 8.17 -2.55
N ARG A 13 -7.75 7.42 -3.34
CA ARG A 13 -8.74 7.98 -4.27
C ARG A 13 -10.16 7.85 -3.73
N THR A 14 -10.48 6.69 -3.15
CA THR A 14 -11.85 6.35 -2.73
C THR A 14 -11.99 6.10 -1.23
N GLY A 15 -10.91 6.31 -0.47
CA GLY A 15 -10.89 6.05 0.97
C GLY A 15 -10.45 4.64 1.35
N ASN A 16 -10.28 3.74 0.39
CA ASN A 16 -9.86 2.34 0.67
C ASN A 16 -8.43 2.29 1.21
N THR A 17 -7.52 2.97 0.52
CA THR A 17 -6.11 3.02 0.94
C THR A 17 -5.97 3.75 2.28
N GLU A 18 -6.79 4.77 2.51
CA GLU A 18 -6.82 5.46 3.81
C GLU A 18 -7.23 4.53 4.94
N MET A 19 -8.28 3.74 4.74
CA MET A 19 -8.73 2.76 5.73
C MET A 19 -7.62 1.76 6.05
N LEU A 20 -6.96 1.25 5.00
CA LEU A 20 -5.85 0.32 5.13
C LEU A 20 -4.67 0.97 5.85
N ALA A 21 -4.33 2.22 5.50
CA ALA A 21 -3.25 2.98 6.12
C ALA A 21 -3.47 3.17 7.63
N LYS A 22 -4.68 3.51 8.04
CA LYS A 22 -5.03 3.67 9.45
C LYS A 22 -4.91 2.36 10.22
N THR A 23 -5.34 1.25 9.62
CA THR A 23 -5.22 -0.08 10.22
C THR A 23 -3.74 -0.45 10.41
N ILE A 24 -2.92 -0.20 9.40
CA ILE A 24 -1.48 -0.46 9.47
C ILE A 24 -0.83 0.42 10.54
N PHE A 25 -1.16 1.70 10.57
CA PHE A 25 -0.62 2.63 11.56
C PHE A 25 -0.93 2.17 12.99
N GLU A 26 -2.16 1.77 13.25
CA GLU A 26 -2.56 1.29 14.58
C GLU A 26 -1.82 0.00 14.98
N ALA A 27 -1.47 -0.85 14.01
CA ALA A 27 -0.78 -2.10 14.26
C ALA A 27 0.73 -1.93 14.51
N ILE A 28 1.31 -0.79 14.12
CA ILE A 28 2.73 -0.52 14.35
C ILE A 28 2.99 -0.37 15.85
N PRO A 29 3.93 -1.13 16.42
CA PRO A 29 4.18 -1.06 17.86
C PRO A 29 4.87 0.24 18.26
N GLY A 30 4.62 0.66 19.49
CA GLY A 30 5.25 1.84 20.08
C GLY A 30 4.59 3.16 19.69
N ASN A 31 5.23 4.25 20.08
CA ASN A 31 4.71 5.61 19.87
C ASN A 31 5.53 6.41 18.87
N SER A 32 6.67 5.90 18.41
CA SER A 32 7.53 6.57 17.44
C SER A 32 7.04 6.32 16.01
N LYS A 33 5.86 6.84 15.72
CA LYS A 33 5.18 6.60 14.44
C LYS A 33 4.27 7.77 14.09
N ASP A 34 4.17 8.06 12.78
CA ASP A 34 3.27 9.07 12.24
C ASP A 34 2.57 8.54 10.99
N ILE A 35 1.45 9.17 10.65
CA ILE A 35 0.69 8.86 9.44
C ILE A 35 0.30 10.17 8.75
N ALA A 36 0.46 10.22 7.43
CA ALA A 36 0.12 11.40 6.63
C ALA A 36 -0.26 11.04 5.20
N LEU A 37 -1.02 11.93 4.56
CA LEU A 37 -1.27 11.87 3.13
C LEU A 37 0.00 12.25 2.36
N LEU A 38 0.23 11.56 1.27
CA LEU A 38 1.29 11.91 0.33
C LEU A 38 0.73 12.95 -0.65
N ASP A 39 0.91 14.22 -0.33
CA ASP A 39 0.34 15.34 -1.10
C ASP A 39 1.35 16.04 -2.00
N GLY A 40 2.62 15.64 -1.96
CA GLY A 40 3.67 16.22 -2.79
C GLY A 40 4.20 17.57 -2.32
N GLN A 41 3.61 18.14 -1.27
CA GLN A 41 3.98 19.48 -0.79
C GLN A 41 4.59 19.49 0.60
N THR A 42 4.30 18.47 1.38
CA THR A 42 4.69 18.40 2.78
C THR A 42 6.08 17.80 2.92
N ASN A 43 6.89 18.40 3.78
CA ASN A 43 8.12 17.77 4.22
C ASN A 43 7.75 16.73 5.28
N TYR A 44 7.85 15.47 4.90
CA TYR A 44 7.59 14.39 5.85
C TYR A 44 8.78 14.23 6.77
N ASP A 45 8.50 13.91 8.02
CA ASP A 45 9.56 13.68 8.99
C ASP A 45 10.48 12.56 8.54
N MET A 46 11.78 12.75 8.78
CA MET A 46 12.77 11.71 8.49
C MET A 46 12.49 10.50 9.36
N ALA A 47 12.27 9.36 8.73
CA ALA A 47 12.00 8.10 9.41
C ALA A 47 13.02 7.05 8.99
N ASP A 48 13.05 5.93 9.73
CA ASP A 48 13.92 4.79 9.42
C ASP A 48 13.16 3.73 8.61
N LEU A 49 11.86 3.63 8.85
CA LEU A 49 10.96 2.68 8.20
C LEU A 49 9.77 3.44 7.61
N TYR A 50 9.48 3.15 6.35
CA TYR A 50 8.33 3.72 5.65
C TYR A 50 7.38 2.63 5.21
N PHE A 51 6.10 2.79 5.56
CA PHE A 51 5.00 2.05 4.94
C PHE A 51 4.36 2.99 3.93
N ILE A 52 4.51 2.69 2.64
CA ILE A 52 4.03 3.54 1.55
C ILE A 52 2.79 2.90 0.93
N GLY A 53 1.67 3.62 0.96
CA GLY A 53 0.38 3.14 0.50
C GLY A 53 -0.07 3.75 -0.82
N PHE A 54 -0.66 2.92 -1.67
CA PHE A 54 -1.09 3.31 -3.01
C PHE A 54 -2.47 2.74 -3.35
N TRP A 55 -3.18 3.43 -4.25
CA TRP A 55 -4.29 2.84 -4.98
C TRP A 55 -3.78 2.50 -6.38
N THR A 56 -4.31 1.44 -6.96
CA THR A 56 -3.82 0.96 -8.26
C THR A 56 -4.51 1.69 -9.39
N ASP A 57 -3.70 2.24 -10.30
CA ASP A 57 -4.16 2.88 -11.52
C ASP A 57 -3.39 2.26 -12.69
N ARG A 58 -4.11 1.56 -13.58
CA ARG A 58 -3.54 0.95 -14.79
C ARG A 58 -2.33 0.04 -14.52
N GLY A 59 -2.39 -0.73 -13.46
CA GLY A 59 -1.38 -1.71 -13.13
C GLY A 59 -0.18 -1.19 -12.36
N THR A 60 -0.22 0.05 -11.87
CA THR A 60 0.84 0.64 -11.06
C THR A 60 0.27 1.66 -10.07
N ALA A 61 1.13 2.30 -9.30
CA ALA A 61 0.76 3.38 -8.39
C ALA A 61 0.74 4.72 -9.12
N SER A 62 0.17 5.74 -8.47
CA SER A 62 0.19 7.10 -9.00
C SER A 62 1.62 7.64 -9.10
N VAL A 63 1.81 8.64 -9.96
CA VAL A 63 3.13 9.27 -10.17
C VAL A 63 3.69 9.81 -8.85
N GLU A 64 2.84 10.40 -8.01
CA GLU A 64 3.28 10.94 -6.72
C GLU A 64 3.91 9.87 -5.83
N VAL A 65 3.31 8.68 -5.79
CA VAL A 65 3.85 7.55 -5.02
C VAL A 65 5.18 7.07 -5.62
N LEU A 66 5.22 6.89 -6.94
CA LEU A 66 6.42 6.41 -7.62
C LEU A 66 7.59 7.38 -7.47
N ASP A 67 7.33 8.68 -7.61
CA ASP A 67 8.35 9.72 -7.42
C ASP A 67 8.87 9.72 -5.99
N TYR A 68 7.98 9.59 -5.01
CA TYR A 68 8.39 9.55 -3.61
C TYR A 68 9.29 8.34 -3.32
N LEU A 69 8.91 7.17 -3.83
CA LEU A 69 9.72 5.96 -3.68
C LEU A 69 11.11 6.17 -4.27
N GLY A 70 11.20 6.79 -5.44
CA GLY A 70 12.48 7.08 -6.10
C GLY A 70 13.35 8.07 -5.34
N SER A 71 12.78 8.85 -4.42
CA SER A 71 13.50 9.83 -3.63
C SER A 71 14.10 9.28 -2.33
N LEU A 72 13.69 8.09 -1.90
CA LEU A 72 14.15 7.52 -0.65
C LEU A 72 15.53 6.88 -0.80
N GLU A 73 16.39 7.12 0.19
CA GLU A 73 17.76 6.61 0.20
C GLU A 73 18.09 6.05 1.58
N GLY A 74 18.61 4.81 1.59
CA GLY A 74 19.09 4.16 2.82
C GLY A 74 18.00 3.89 3.83
N LYS A 75 16.78 3.61 3.39
CA LYS A 75 15.62 3.40 4.27
C LYS A 75 15.09 1.97 4.19
N LYS A 76 14.30 1.60 5.18
CA LYS A 76 13.50 0.37 5.16
C LYS A 76 12.14 0.73 4.58
N ILE A 77 11.66 -0.04 3.61
CA ILE A 77 10.43 0.28 2.87
C ILE A 77 9.55 -0.96 2.78
N ALA A 78 8.29 -0.81 3.21
CA ALA A 78 7.23 -1.78 3.00
C ALA A 78 6.11 -1.08 2.20
N LEU A 79 5.48 -1.81 1.30
CA LEU A 79 4.39 -1.29 0.48
C LEU A 79 3.06 -1.86 0.95
N PHE A 80 2.00 -1.10 0.80
CA PHE A 80 0.65 -1.61 0.92
C PHE A 80 -0.24 -0.91 -0.11
N GLY A 81 -1.29 -1.61 -0.56
CA GLY A 81 -2.11 -1.01 -1.58
C GLY A 81 -3.43 -1.69 -1.80
N THR A 82 -4.27 -1.02 -2.58
CA THR A 82 -5.58 -1.52 -2.96
C THR A 82 -5.70 -1.58 -4.48
N CYS A 83 -6.48 -2.54 -4.97
CA CYS A 83 -6.78 -2.66 -6.40
C CYS A 83 -8.22 -3.14 -6.58
N GLY A 84 -8.83 -2.80 -7.70
CA GLY A 84 -10.21 -3.16 -7.97
C GLY A 84 -10.38 -4.24 -9.04
N MET A 85 -9.42 -4.39 -9.93
CA MET A 85 -9.59 -5.19 -11.15
C MET A 85 -9.12 -6.62 -11.05
N GLY A 86 -8.58 -7.06 -9.94
CA GLY A 86 -8.12 -8.44 -9.77
C GLY A 86 -7.91 -8.80 -8.31
N ASN A 87 -7.82 -10.09 -8.04
CA ASN A 87 -7.66 -10.61 -6.68
C ASN A 87 -6.79 -11.87 -6.61
N SER A 88 -6.08 -12.20 -7.70
CA SER A 88 -5.23 -13.38 -7.69
C SER A 88 -3.84 -13.05 -7.15
N PRO A 89 -3.13 -14.04 -6.54
CA PRO A 89 -1.75 -13.85 -6.11
C PRO A 89 -0.83 -13.40 -7.25
N GLU A 90 -1.04 -13.90 -8.46
CA GLU A 90 -0.26 -13.52 -9.65
C GLU A 90 -0.47 -12.06 -10.01
N TYR A 91 -1.70 -11.57 -9.91
CA TYR A 91 -2.03 -10.17 -10.18
C TYR A 91 -1.36 -9.25 -9.14
N TYR A 92 -1.44 -9.61 -7.86
CA TYR A 92 -0.81 -8.84 -6.79
C TYR A 92 0.71 -8.81 -6.94
N LYS A 93 1.31 -9.94 -7.31
CA LYS A 93 2.76 -10.02 -7.55
C LYS A 93 3.18 -9.12 -8.69
N LYS A 94 2.41 -9.06 -9.76
CA LYS A 94 2.68 -8.19 -10.91
C LYS A 94 2.60 -6.72 -10.51
N LEU A 95 1.60 -6.32 -9.70
CA LEU A 95 1.51 -4.97 -9.17
C LEU A 95 2.72 -4.62 -8.32
N GLU A 96 3.08 -5.51 -7.41
CA GLU A 96 4.25 -5.33 -6.56
C GLU A 96 5.51 -5.13 -7.40
N ASP A 97 5.73 -5.98 -8.38
CA ASP A 97 6.90 -5.90 -9.25
C ASP A 97 6.96 -4.58 -10.03
N ASN A 98 5.81 -4.11 -10.51
CA ASN A 98 5.73 -2.86 -11.26
C ASN A 98 6.06 -1.63 -10.40
N ILE A 99 5.81 -1.71 -9.10
CA ILE A 99 6.00 -0.57 -8.19
C ILE A 99 7.37 -0.61 -7.54
N LYS A 100 7.82 -1.78 -7.09
CA LYS A 100 9.08 -1.90 -6.36
C LYS A 100 10.31 -1.55 -7.19
N VAL A 101 10.21 -1.59 -8.54
CA VAL A 101 11.34 -1.19 -9.41
C VAL A 101 11.71 0.28 -9.24
N PHE A 102 10.83 1.09 -8.67
CA PHE A 102 11.11 2.51 -8.38
C PHE A 102 11.86 2.72 -7.07
N ILE A 103 12.05 1.66 -6.28
CA ILE A 103 12.81 1.72 -5.02
C ILE A 103 14.29 1.54 -5.35
N GLU A 104 15.11 2.53 -4.97
CA GLU A 104 16.55 2.48 -5.20
C GLU A 104 17.23 1.38 -4.39
N ASP A 105 18.32 0.82 -4.93
CA ASP A 105 18.97 -0.38 -4.41
C ASP A 105 19.59 -0.22 -3.01
N ASP A 106 19.86 1.01 -2.57
CA ASP A 106 20.40 1.24 -1.23
C ASP A 106 19.36 1.16 -0.12
N ASN A 107 18.10 0.97 -0.47
CA ASN A 107 17.01 0.75 0.48
C ASN A 107 16.82 -0.74 0.74
N GLU A 108 16.30 -1.05 1.93
CA GLU A 108 15.89 -2.41 2.27
C GLU A 108 14.40 -2.57 2.02
N TYR A 109 14.06 -3.43 1.06
CA TYR A 109 12.67 -3.71 0.73
C TYR A 109 12.13 -4.86 1.58
N LEU A 110 11.04 -4.63 2.29
CA LEU A 110 10.50 -5.57 3.28
C LEU A 110 9.22 -6.29 2.82
N GLY A 111 8.75 -6.02 1.63
CA GLY A 111 7.58 -6.70 1.07
C GLY A 111 6.38 -5.80 0.88
N ALA A 112 5.29 -6.40 0.42
CA ALA A 112 4.05 -5.68 0.13
C ALA A 112 2.83 -6.45 0.59
N TYR A 113 1.79 -5.71 0.98
CA TYR A 113 0.46 -6.23 1.22
C TYR A 113 -0.53 -5.53 0.30
N ILE A 114 -1.25 -6.31 -0.51
CA ILE A 114 -2.23 -5.77 -1.46
C ILE A 114 -3.55 -6.49 -1.25
N CYS A 115 -4.66 -5.74 -1.24
CA CYS A 115 -5.99 -6.30 -1.18
C CYS A 115 -6.91 -5.57 -2.16
N GLN A 116 -8.11 -6.12 -2.36
CA GLN A 116 -9.11 -5.45 -3.18
C GLN A 116 -9.66 -4.23 -2.45
N GLY A 117 -10.15 -3.25 -3.21
CA GLY A 117 -10.84 -2.08 -2.73
C GLY A 117 -11.91 -1.64 -3.70
N LYS A 118 -12.88 -0.90 -3.19
CA LYS A 118 -13.98 -0.37 -3.99
C LYS A 118 -13.47 0.51 -5.12
N MET A 119 -14.07 0.37 -6.30
CA MET A 119 -13.80 1.27 -7.41
C MET A 119 -14.93 2.30 -7.53
N PRO A 120 -14.66 3.51 -8.06
CA PRO A 120 -15.73 4.46 -8.35
C PRO A 120 -16.78 3.87 -9.28
N ILE A 121 -18.05 4.18 -9.06
CA ILE A 121 -19.14 3.70 -9.91
C ILE A 121 -18.93 4.11 -11.37
N SER A 122 -18.32 5.28 -11.60
CA SER A 122 -17.98 5.74 -12.95
C SER A 122 -17.05 4.77 -13.70
N VAL A 123 -16.21 4.04 -12.98
CA VAL A 123 -15.33 3.03 -13.59
C VAL A 123 -16.15 1.84 -14.06
N ARG A 124 -17.14 1.39 -13.26
CA ARG A 124 -18.05 0.31 -13.67
C ARG A 124 -18.80 0.67 -14.95
N GLN A 125 -19.26 1.91 -15.05
CA GLN A 125 -19.96 2.40 -16.24
C GLN A 125 -19.12 2.32 -17.51
N LYS A 126 -17.81 2.58 -17.40
CA LYS A 126 -16.88 2.44 -18.52
C LYS A 126 -16.75 1.01 -19.02
N TYR A 127 -16.94 0.03 -18.12
CA TYR A 127 -16.81 -1.38 -18.44
C TYR A 127 -18.15 -2.08 -18.71
N MET A 128 -19.26 -1.36 -18.63
CA MET A 128 -20.57 -1.87 -19.04
C MET A 128 -20.51 -2.21 -20.52
N GLY A 129 -20.87 -3.48 -20.84
CA GLY A 129 -20.75 -3.97 -22.22
C GLY A 129 -19.44 -4.72 -22.49
N MET A 130 -18.50 -4.70 -21.54
CA MET A 130 -17.28 -5.51 -21.61
C MET A 130 -17.52 -6.90 -21.06
N LYS A 131 -16.47 -7.75 -21.07
CA LYS A 131 -16.58 -9.14 -20.62
C LYS A 131 -17.12 -9.25 -19.19
N ASN A 132 -18.03 -10.19 -18.97
CA ASN A 132 -18.67 -10.44 -17.66
C ASN A 132 -17.66 -10.57 -16.51
N ALA A 133 -16.47 -11.14 -16.78
CA ALA A 133 -15.43 -11.31 -15.76
C ALA A 133 -14.97 -9.98 -15.13
N MET A 134 -14.91 -8.89 -15.92
CA MET A 134 -14.51 -7.58 -15.41
C MET A 134 -15.58 -6.97 -14.52
N ILE A 135 -16.87 -7.17 -14.88
CA ILE A 135 -17.98 -6.69 -14.06
C ILE A 135 -18.04 -7.47 -12.74
N GLN A 136 -17.81 -8.77 -12.79
CA GLN A 136 -17.74 -9.61 -11.59
C GLN A 136 -16.61 -9.17 -10.64
N ASN A 137 -15.44 -8.86 -11.19
CA ASN A 137 -14.32 -8.34 -10.39
C ASN A 137 -14.67 -7.02 -9.73
N PHE A 138 -15.34 -6.12 -10.46
CA PHE A 138 -15.81 -4.87 -9.88
C PHE A 138 -16.77 -5.11 -8.72
N ASP A 139 -17.77 -5.98 -8.93
CA ASP A 139 -18.80 -6.25 -7.92
C ASP A 139 -18.18 -6.90 -6.66
N LEU A 140 -17.22 -7.83 -6.83
CA LEU A 140 -16.48 -8.41 -5.72
C LEU A 140 -15.66 -7.33 -4.97
N ALA A 141 -15.03 -6.43 -5.69
CA ALA A 141 -14.23 -5.37 -5.11
C ALA A 141 -15.05 -4.42 -4.22
N MET A 142 -16.35 -4.27 -4.49
CA MET A 142 -17.23 -3.39 -3.70
C MET A 142 -17.38 -3.85 -2.24
N LEU A 143 -17.03 -5.12 -1.93
CA LEU A 143 -17.09 -5.67 -0.59
C LEU A 143 -15.77 -5.46 0.19
N HIS A 144 -14.75 -4.90 -0.46
CA HIS A 144 -13.40 -4.78 0.08
C HIS A 144 -12.95 -3.33 0.24
N PRO A 145 -12.05 -3.01 1.18
CA PRO A 145 -11.46 -3.97 2.14
C PRO A 145 -12.51 -4.43 3.15
N ASP A 146 -12.47 -5.69 3.50
CA ASP A 146 -13.33 -6.26 4.55
C ASP A 146 -12.52 -6.51 5.84
N LYS A 147 -13.17 -7.10 6.85
CA LYS A 147 -12.53 -7.37 8.14
C LYS A 147 -11.33 -8.30 8.01
N GLU A 148 -11.41 -9.27 7.11
CA GLU A 148 -10.31 -10.21 6.86
C GLU A 148 -9.13 -9.50 6.23
N ASP A 149 -9.38 -8.61 5.27
CA ASP A 149 -8.33 -7.80 4.64
C ASP A 149 -7.58 -6.96 5.69
N LEU A 150 -8.31 -6.34 6.60
CA LEU A 150 -7.71 -5.52 7.65
C LEU A 150 -6.94 -6.37 8.65
N GLN A 151 -7.43 -7.56 8.98
CA GLN A 151 -6.71 -8.47 9.86
C GLN A 151 -5.42 -8.97 9.19
N ASN A 152 -5.46 -9.28 7.91
CA ASN A 152 -4.28 -9.68 7.15
C ASN A 152 -3.25 -8.55 7.07
N ALA A 153 -3.72 -7.30 7.02
CA ALA A 153 -2.83 -6.14 7.07
C ALA A 153 -2.08 -6.07 8.41
N ARG A 154 -2.76 -6.35 9.51
CA ARG A 154 -2.12 -6.39 10.84
C ARG A 154 -1.07 -7.50 10.92
N VAL A 155 -1.35 -8.66 10.34
CA VAL A 155 -0.39 -9.77 10.25
C VAL A 155 0.83 -9.35 9.43
N PHE A 156 0.60 -8.66 8.32
CA PHE A 156 1.69 -8.13 7.48
C PHE A 156 2.61 -7.20 8.27
N VAL A 157 2.06 -6.28 9.04
CA VAL A 157 2.85 -5.37 9.90
C VAL A 157 3.71 -6.17 10.87
N LYS A 158 3.11 -7.17 11.52
CA LYS A 158 3.83 -8.04 12.44
C LYS A 158 5.00 -8.75 11.74
N GLU A 159 4.78 -9.26 10.56
CA GLU A 159 5.81 -9.95 9.78
C GLU A 159 6.97 -9.00 9.40
N VAL A 160 6.65 -7.75 9.03
CA VAL A 160 7.66 -6.74 8.73
C VAL A 160 8.56 -6.51 9.93
N PHE A 161 7.97 -6.30 11.11
CA PHE A 161 8.74 -6.06 12.33
C PHE A 161 9.53 -7.29 12.79
N GLU A 162 9.02 -8.50 12.55
CA GLU A 162 9.77 -9.72 12.80
C GLU A 162 11.00 -9.84 11.90
N LYS A 163 10.89 -9.48 10.63
CA LYS A 163 12.03 -9.44 9.71
C LYS A 163 13.11 -8.47 10.20
N ILE A 164 12.70 -7.29 10.65
CA ILE A 164 13.63 -6.27 11.16
C ILE A 164 14.36 -6.79 12.39
N LYS A 165 13.66 -7.45 13.32
CA LYS A 165 14.27 -8.03 14.51
C LYS A 165 15.30 -9.11 14.18
N ARG A 166 15.02 -9.96 13.18
CA ARG A 166 15.93 -11.04 12.79
C ARG A 166 17.22 -10.53 12.15
N GLU A 167 17.16 -9.34 11.55
CA GLU A 167 18.33 -8.74 10.90
C GLU A 167 19.15 -7.85 11.83
N ALA A 168 18.61 -7.57 13.01
CA ALA A 168 19.27 -6.70 13.99
C ALA A 168 20.38 -7.44 14.77
#